data_553fe6cc3541e0cecef47120ce817586
#
_entry.id   553fe6cc3541e0cecef47120ce817586
#
_cell.length_a   1.000
_cell.length_b   1.000
_cell.length_c   1.000
_cell.angle_alpha   90.00
_cell.angle_beta   90.00
_cell.angle_gamma   90.00
#
_symmetry.space_group_name_H-M   'P 1'
#
loop_
_entity.id
_entity.type
_entity.pdbx_description
1 polymer ?
#
loop_
_entity_poly.entity_id
_entity_poly.type
_entity_poly.pdbx_seq_one_letter_code
_entity_poly.pdbx_strand_id
1 'polypeptide(L)'
;MLIFLFLCLAFSAVFLYLYFRQSVAGIYSLTVYESDMYPYILEMQGRDSGCIFSYPLLFKLAALFNIFLDPAKAMTLAVLVLQTLSLVIMYYYIRRKLASEDDSLLREAGLALLTVSLFFVSMLFDPFKIVYVFVGPGSPNPHHNATYVAARPFAIVAFFSFCSLLEKENGENTLKDALLFAASLFLCTAAKPSYPLIFLSAGGAYEFYRLVKNKFKNIKEAVTLLVCVLPTLVYMVYQKSVVFDETGGIGFCLGRVWRYYQDCTPLTVLKGVAFPIAVLCFNYRKLSQSLVYRFAWLQFAASFCEAYFLYEKGYHMEHFNFSWGYYYGMFFLFVASVIVLVRSDNKKSAKIVQWAVYGAHLLCGILYFAKIFVGGDYF
;
A
#
# COMPACT_ATOMS: atom_id res chain seq x y z
N MET A 1 -21.24 12.96 5.64
CA MET A 1 -19.93 13.66 5.83
C MET A 1 -19.50 13.79 7.28
N LEU A 2 -20.36 14.18 8.23
CA LEU A 2 -20.01 14.31 9.67
C LEU A 2 -19.49 12.99 10.29
N ILE A 3 -20.12 11.85 9.97
CA ILE A 3 -19.67 10.53 10.46
C ILE A 3 -18.24 10.23 9.99
N PHE A 4 -17.94 10.50 8.73
CA PHE A 4 -16.57 10.30 8.24
C PHE A 4 -15.56 11.20 8.94
N LEU A 5 -15.91 12.47 9.18
CA LEU A 5 -15.05 13.39 9.91
C LEU A 5 -14.77 12.89 11.33
N PHE A 6 -15.80 12.43 12.06
CA PHE A 6 -15.64 11.83 13.38
C PHE A 6 -14.73 10.61 13.36
N LEU A 7 -14.95 9.67 12.41
CA LEU A 7 -14.11 8.49 12.26
C LEU A 7 -12.67 8.84 11.85
N CYS A 8 -12.49 9.87 11.03
CA CYS A 8 -11.17 10.37 10.64
C CYS A 8 -10.42 10.95 11.84
N LEU A 9 -11.10 11.70 12.71
CA LEU A 9 -10.51 12.23 13.96
C LEU A 9 -10.14 11.10 14.92
N ALA A 10 -11.03 10.13 15.12
CA ALA A 10 -10.77 8.95 15.97
C ALA A 10 -9.59 8.13 15.44
N PHE A 11 -9.56 7.86 14.14
CA PHE A 11 -8.44 7.20 13.46
C PHE A 11 -7.13 7.96 13.66
N SER A 12 -7.14 9.28 13.44
CA SER A 12 -5.96 10.11 13.61
C SER A 12 -5.46 10.13 15.06
N ALA A 13 -6.36 10.16 16.04
CA ALA A 13 -5.98 10.12 17.46
C ALA A 13 -5.32 8.80 17.85
N VAL A 14 -5.85 7.67 17.37
CA VAL A 14 -5.28 6.33 17.59
C VAL A 14 -3.88 6.22 16.99
N PHE A 15 -3.70 6.67 15.74
CA PHE A 15 -2.39 6.63 15.07
C PHE A 15 -1.41 7.69 15.62
N LEU A 16 -1.89 8.83 16.10
CA LEU A 16 -1.06 9.81 16.82
C LEU A 16 -0.39 9.17 18.04
N TYR A 17 -1.20 8.48 18.85
CA TYR A 17 -0.68 7.76 20.02
C TYR A 17 0.36 6.71 19.60
N LEU A 18 0.02 5.84 18.65
CA LEU A 18 0.92 4.76 18.22
C LEU A 18 2.26 5.31 17.69
N TYR A 19 2.22 6.25 16.73
CA TYR A 19 3.45 6.79 16.14
C TYR A 19 4.29 7.58 17.13
N PHE A 20 3.66 8.28 18.08
CA PHE A 20 4.39 8.94 19.14
C PHE A 20 5.10 7.92 20.05
N ARG A 21 4.43 6.85 20.45
CA ARG A 21 5.03 5.79 21.25
C ARG A 21 6.19 5.10 20.51
N GLN A 22 6.03 4.82 19.23
CA GLN A 22 7.09 4.26 18.37
C GLN A 22 8.29 5.20 18.23
N SER A 23 8.05 6.50 18.04
CA SER A 23 9.12 7.50 17.94
C SER A 23 9.90 7.64 19.26
N VAL A 24 9.20 7.67 20.39
CA VAL A 24 9.82 7.73 21.72
C VAL A 24 10.59 6.44 22.03
N ALA A 25 9.99 5.28 21.76
CA ALA A 25 10.62 3.98 21.96
C ALA A 25 11.93 3.85 21.16
N GLY A 26 11.92 4.31 19.91
CA GLY A 26 13.11 4.34 19.07
C GLY A 26 14.22 5.20 19.63
N ILE A 27 13.92 6.44 20.04
CA ILE A 27 14.92 7.37 20.62
C ILE A 27 15.56 6.82 21.90
N TYR A 28 14.76 6.19 22.76
CA TYR A 28 15.23 5.66 24.05
C TYR A 28 15.61 4.18 24.02
N SER A 29 15.66 3.57 22.81
CA SER A 29 16.01 2.15 22.59
C SER A 29 15.19 1.20 23.49
N LEU A 30 13.90 1.45 23.62
CA LEU A 30 13.00 0.60 24.38
C LEU A 30 12.64 -0.66 23.59
N THR A 31 12.46 -1.77 24.27
CA THR A 31 12.07 -3.07 23.69
C THR A 31 10.55 -3.20 23.45
N VAL A 32 9.83 -2.09 23.57
CA VAL A 32 8.38 -1.99 23.33
C VAL A 32 8.12 -1.01 22.21
N TYR A 33 7.00 -1.14 21.50
CA TYR A 33 6.64 -0.30 20.35
C TYR A 33 7.70 -0.31 19.24
N GLU A 34 8.32 -1.46 18.99
CA GLU A 34 9.34 -1.63 17.96
C GLU A 34 8.85 -1.13 16.59
N SER A 35 9.73 -0.40 15.90
CA SER A 35 9.44 0.15 14.57
C SER A 35 10.71 0.68 13.92
N ASP A 36 10.60 1.06 12.65
CA ASP A 36 11.68 1.70 11.89
C ASP A 36 11.81 3.21 12.19
N MET A 37 11.17 3.73 13.24
CA MET A 37 11.14 5.19 13.51
C MET A 37 12.50 5.76 13.86
N TYR A 38 13.36 5.01 14.56
CA TYR A 38 14.65 5.52 15.02
C TYR A 38 15.60 5.91 13.89
N PRO A 39 15.93 5.03 12.94
CA PRO A 39 16.77 5.41 11.79
C PRO A 39 16.15 6.55 10.98
N TYR A 40 14.83 6.64 10.89
CA TYR A 40 14.16 7.74 10.19
C TYR A 40 14.30 9.10 10.90
N ILE A 41 14.30 9.09 12.24
CA ILE A 41 14.55 10.29 13.04
C ILE A 41 16.01 10.76 12.88
N LEU A 42 16.98 9.84 12.88
CA LEU A 42 18.37 10.17 12.62
C LEU A 42 18.57 10.78 11.21
N GLU A 43 17.99 10.16 10.20
CA GLU A 43 18.01 10.67 8.82
C GLU A 43 17.41 12.07 8.71
N MET A 44 16.24 12.30 9.34
CA MET A 44 15.62 13.64 9.40
C MET A 44 16.55 14.70 10.00
N GLN A 45 17.35 14.33 11.00
CA GLN A 45 18.31 15.21 11.65
C GLN A 45 19.64 15.36 10.88
N GLY A 46 19.83 14.66 9.75
CA GLY A 46 21.09 14.61 9.03
C GLY A 46 22.22 13.88 9.80
N ARG A 47 21.85 12.97 10.71
CA ARG A 47 22.75 12.11 11.48
C ARG A 47 22.89 10.77 10.79
N ASP A 48 24.02 10.11 11.01
CA ASP A 48 24.22 8.74 10.49
C ASP A 48 23.20 7.79 11.09
N SER A 49 22.36 7.23 10.23
CA SER A 49 21.33 6.26 10.57
C SER A 49 21.79 4.80 10.38
N GLY A 50 22.99 4.59 9.86
CA GLY A 50 23.46 3.27 9.42
C GLY A 50 22.74 2.73 8.18
N CYS A 51 21.86 3.53 7.56
CA CYS A 51 21.07 3.17 6.40
C CYS A 51 21.13 4.27 5.33
N ILE A 52 21.04 3.91 4.06
CA ILE A 52 20.98 4.87 2.96
C ILE A 52 19.54 5.01 2.51
N PHE A 53 18.93 6.19 2.73
CA PHE A 53 17.58 6.50 2.29
C PHE A 53 17.60 7.45 1.10
N SER A 54 17.34 6.93 -0.09
CA SER A 54 17.31 7.72 -1.34
C SER A 54 15.95 8.37 -1.64
N TYR A 55 15.00 8.37 -0.66
CA TYR A 55 13.62 8.85 -0.79
C TYR A 55 13.28 9.89 0.30
N PRO A 56 13.55 11.17 0.05
CA PRO A 56 13.62 12.21 1.08
C PRO A 56 12.27 12.77 1.55
N LEU A 57 11.12 12.42 0.94
CA LEU A 57 9.86 13.14 1.14
C LEU A 57 9.44 13.16 2.63
N LEU A 58 9.41 12.00 3.28
CA LEU A 58 9.02 11.92 4.71
C LEU A 58 10.00 12.72 5.58
N PHE A 59 11.30 12.56 5.34
CA PHE A 59 12.34 13.20 6.16
C PHE A 59 12.33 14.71 6.01
N LYS A 60 12.11 15.24 4.80
CA LYS A 60 11.98 16.69 4.56
C LYS A 60 10.70 17.25 5.20
N LEU A 61 9.57 16.52 5.13
CA LEU A 61 8.34 16.92 5.81
C LEU A 61 8.53 16.92 7.34
N ALA A 62 9.15 15.88 7.89
CA ALA A 62 9.45 15.81 9.32
C ALA A 62 10.45 16.89 9.76
N ALA A 63 11.48 17.17 8.96
CA ALA A 63 12.44 18.24 9.23
C ALA A 63 11.77 19.63 9.26
N LEU A 64 10.77 19.88 8.42
CA LEU A 64 9.97 21.10 8.47
C LEU A 64 9.24 21.25 9.83
N PHE A 65 8.64 20.16 10.34
CA PHE A 65 8.01 20.17 11.66
C PHE A 65 9.03 20.25 12.80
N ASN A 66 10.25 19.72 12.61
CA ASN A 66 11.32 19.75 13.61
C ASN A 66 11.85 21.18 13.88
N ILE A 67 11.50 22.17 13.05
CA ILE A 67 11.77 23.58 13.33
C ILE A 67 11.05 24.04 14.62
N PHE A 68 9.85 23.46 14.90
CA PHE A 68 8.96 23.91 15.99
C PHE A 68 8.74 22.83 17.06
N LEU A 69 9.04 21.57 16.76
CA LEU A 69 8.77 20.41 17.59
C LEU A 69 10.05 19.62 17.86
N ASP A 70 10.08 18.89 18.96
CA ASP A 70 11.15 17.91 19.18
C ASP A 70 11.10 16.79 18.11
N PRO A 71 12.23 16.08 17.91
CA PRO A 71 12.33 15.09 16.81
C PRO A 71 11.28 14.00 16.84
N ALA A 72 10.88 13.50 18.03
CA ALA A 72 9.85 12.48 18.15
C ALA A 72 8.49 13.00 17.70
N LYS A 73 8.09 14.19 18.13
CA LYS A 73 6.83 14.81 17.75
C LYS A 73 6.82 15.20 16.25
N ALA A 74 7.94 15.70 15.74
CA ALA A 74 8.07 16.09 14.34
C ALA A 74 7.88 14.90 13.39
N MET A 75 8.55 13.78 13.64
CA MET A 75 8.40 12.55 12.86
C MET A 75 6.97 11.99 13.00
N THR A 76 6.45 11.95 14.23
CA THR A 76 5.07 11.52 14.49
C THR A 76 4.06 12.31 13.66
N LEU A 77 4.17 13.65 13.67
CA LEU A 77 3.24 14.52 12.94
C LEU A 77 3.36 14.32 11.43
N ALA A 78 4.56 14.16 10.89
CA ALA A 78 4.78 13.92 9.47
C ALA A 78 4.11 12.63 9.00
N VAL A 79 4.30 11.53 9.74
CA VAL A 79 3.68 10.25 9.41
C VAL A 79 2.16 10.32 9.58
N LEU A 80 1.67 10.96 10.64
CA LEU A 80 0.23 11.11 10.91
C LEU A 80 -0.48 11.88 9.80
N VAL A 81 0.10 12.99 9.33
CA VAL A 81 -0.47 13.78 8.21
C VAL A 81 -0.61 12.91 6.96
N LEU A 82 0.41 12.16 6.60
CA LEU A 82 0.38 11.30 5.40
C LEU A 82 -0.56 10.09 5.58
N GLN A 83 -0.65 9.53 6.77
CA GLN A 83 -1.60 8.45 7.09
C GLN A 83 -3.06 8.95 7.02
N THR A 84 -3.34 10.09 7.61
CA THR A 84 -4.69 10.71 7.57
C THR A 84 -5.06 11.10 6.14
N LEU A 85 -4.11 11.65 5.38
CA LEU A 85 -4.30 11.95 3.96
C LEU A 85 -4.64 10.69 3.16
N SER A 86 -4.00 9.55 3.46
CA SER A 86 -4.34 8.26 2.84
C SER A 86 -5.79 7.87 3.08
N LEU A 87 -6.29 8.03 4.31
CA LEU A 87 -7.68 7.72 4.65
C LEU A 87 -8.65 8.64 3.91
N VAL A 88 -8.39 9.95 3.88
CA VAL A 88 -9.24 10.94 3.21
C VAL A 88 -9.31 10.68 1.70
N ILE A 89 -8.17 10.43 1.07
CA ILE A 89 -8.10 10.14 -0.36
C ILE A 89 -8.80 8.81 -0.67
N MET A 90 -8.60 7.79 0.15
CA MET A 90 -9.27 6.50 -0.03
C MET A 90 -10.79 6.64 0.09
N TYR A 91 -11.27 7.38 1.09
CA TYR A 91 -12.71 7.65 1.23
C TYR A 91 -13.29 8.35 0.01
N TYR A 92 -12.57 9.35 -0.55
CA TYR A 92 -12.97 10.02 -1.77
C TYR A 92 -13.15 9.02 -2.93
N TYR A 93 -12.17 8.12 -3.16
CA TYR A 93 -12.25 7.15 -4.25
C TYR A 93 -13.30 6.06 -4.00
N ILE A 94 -13.43 5.55 -2.78
CA ILE A 94 -14.47 4.58 -2.42
C ILE A 94 -15.85 5.19 -2.64
N ARG A 95 -16.09 6.41 -2.14
CA ARG A 95 -17.36 7.11 -2.33
C ARG A 95 -17.67 7.31 -3.82
N ARG A 96 -16.69 7.73 -4.61
CA ARG A 96 -16.84 7.93 -6.05
C ARG A 96 -17.10 6.62 -6.81
N LYS A 97 -16.36 5.57 -6.50
CA LYS A 97 -16.51 4.25 -7.15
C LYS A 97 -17.78 3.53 -6.71
N LEU A 98 -18.33 3.84 -5.54
CA LEU A 98 -19.58 3.29 -5.03
C LEU A 98 -20.72 4.31 -5.04
N ALA A 99 -20.65 5.33 -5.91
CA ALA A 99 -21.69 6.32 -6.04
C ALA A 99 -23.06 5.67 -6.35
N SER A 100 -24.13 6.20 -5.76
CA SER A 100 -25.51 5.77 -5.92
C SER A 100 -26.41 6.99 -5.68
N GLU A 101 -27.65 6.92 -6.09
CA GLU A 101 -28.67 7.95 -5.82
C GLU A 101 -29.13 7.95 -4.35
N ASP A 102 -28.85 6.89 -3.59
CA ASP A 102 -29.15 6.82 -2.15
C ASP A 102 -28.08 7.60 -1.35
N ASP A 103 -28.45 8.75 -0.84
CA ASP A 103 -27.62 9.60 0.05
C ASP A 103 -28.00 9.40 1.54
N SER A 104 -28.54 8.24 1.92
CA SER A 104 -28.90 7.96 3.29
C SER A 104 -27.71 8.03 4.25
N LEU A 105 -27.97 8.49 5.48
CA LEU A 105 -26.96 8.56 6.54
C LEU A 105 -26.35 7.18 6.83
N LEU A 106 -27.14 6.11 6.76
CA LEU A 106 -26.69 4.73 6.97
C LEU A 106 -25.67 4.31 5.91
N ARG A 107 -25.91 4.67 4.65
CA ARG A 107 -24.97 4.40 3.56
C ARG A 107 -23.67 5.17 3.72
N GLU A 108 -23.72 6.46 4.02
CA GLU A 108 -22.52 7.26 4.29
C GLU A 108 -21.71 6.71 5.47
N ALA A 109 -22.39 6.27 6.54
CA ALA A 109 -21.76 5.59 7.67
C ALA A 109 -21.08 4.28 7.25
N GLY A 110 -21.78 3.47 6.45
CA GLY A 110 -21.22 2.22 5.90
C GLY A 110 -19.98 2.44 5.04
N LEU A 111 -19.98 3.43 4.15
CA LEU A 111 -18.82 3.78 3.32
C LEU A 111 -17.63 4.27 4.16
N ALA A 112 -17.91 5.08 5.18
CA ALA A 112 -16.88 5.58 6.08
C ALA A 112 -16.25 4.45 6.91
N LEU A 113 -17.05 3.59 7.52
CA LEU A 113 -16.58 2.42 8.27
C LEU A 113 -15.82 1.44 7.38
N LEU A 114 -16.33 1.17 6.17
CA LEU A 114 -15.68 0.31 5.19
C LEU A 114 -14.31 0.88 4.80
N THR A 115 -14.20 2.18 4.59
CA THR A 115 -12.93 2.82 4.26
C THR A 115 -11.92 2.70 5.41
N VAL A 116 -12.34 2.98 6.64
CA VAL A 116 -11.48 2.83 7.83
C VAL A 116 -11.04 1.38 8.00
N SER A 117 -11.95 0.42 7.81
CA SER A 117 -11.65 -1.01 7.99
C SER A 117 -10.54 -1.52 7.05
N LEU A 118 -10.41 -0.96 5.83
CA LEU A 118 -9.35 -1.32 4.88
C LEU A 118 -7.94 -1.03 5.43
N PHE A 119 -7.79 -0.11 6.37
CA PHE A 119 -6.52 0.21 7.01
C PHE A 119 -6.19 -0.70 8.21
N PHE A 120 -7.07 -1.66 8.52
CA PHE A 120 -6.89 -2.62 9.60
C PHE A 120 -6.92 -4.08 9.14
N VAL A 121 -7.25 -4.38 7.89
CA VAL A 121 -7.22 -5.77 7.41
C VAL A 121 -5.80 -6.35 7.44
N SER A 122 -5.69 -7.63 7.76
CA SER A 122 -4.43 -8.39 7.77
C SER A 122 -4.64 -9.80 7.23
N MET A 123 -3.58 -10.60 7.13
CA MET A 123 -3.71 -12.00 6.80
C MET A 123 -4.46 -12.77 7.89
N LEU A 124 -5.04 -13.90 7.52
CA LEU A 124 -5.64 -14.83 8.48
C LEU A 124 -4.57 -15.55 9.29
N PHE A 125 -4.68 -15.51 10.60
CA PHE A 125 -3.79 -16.23 11.51
C PHE A 125 -4.58 -16.80 12.69
N ASP A 126 -3.97 -17.76 13.39
CA ASP A 126 -4.52 -18.31 14.63
C ASP A 126 -4.06 -17.43 15.81
N PRO A 127 -4.95 -16.68 16.46
CA PRO A 127 -4.57 -15.76 17.54
C PRO A 127 -4.06 -16.46 18.80
N PHE A 128 -4.26 -17.79 18.91
CA PHE A 128 -3.80 -18.59 20.05
C PHE A 128 -2.42 -19.22 19.82
N LYS A 129 -1.84 -19.04 18.62
CA LYS A 129 -0.47 -19.47 18.32
C LYS A 129 0.45 -18.26 18.25
N ILE A 130 1.60 -18.37 18.90
CA ILE A 130 2.69 -17.40 18.72
C ILE A 130 3.26 -17.67 17.32
N VAL A 131 2.90 -16.85 16.35
CA VAL A 131 3.39 -16.97 14.98
C VAL A 131 3.88 -15.60 14.54
N TYR A 132 5.08 -15.55 14.01
CA TYR A 132 5.60 -14.38 13.32
C TYR A 132 4.86 -14.22 11.98
N VAL A 133 3.72 -13.52 11.98
CA VAL A 133 2.74 -13.64 10.92
C VAL A 133 2.77 -12.46 9.96
N PHE A 134 3.49 -11.37 10.31
CA PHE A 134 3.26 -10.08 9.67
C PHE A 134 4.35 -9.68 8.70
N VAL A 135 5.47 -10.38 8.71
CA VAL A 135 6.55 -10.28 7.72
C VAL A 135 6.49 -11.52 6.82
N GLY A 136 6.75 -11.41 5.55
CA GLY A 136 6.54 -12.48 4.56
C GLY A 136 5.20 -12.32 3.83
N PRO A 137 4.32 -13.33 3.80
CA PRO A 137 3.01 -13.22 3.16
C PRO A 137 2.00 -12.31 3.88
N GLY A 138 2.37 -11.68 4.89
CA GLY A 138 1.97 -10.71 5.87
C GLY A 138 0.72 -9.84 5.68
N SER A 139 0.80 -8.63 6.22
CA SER A 139 -0.32 -7.69 6.27
C SER A 139 -0.21 -6.61 5.20
N PRO A 140 -1.30 -6.23 4.51
CA PRO A 140 -1.33 -5.05 3.66
C PRO A 140 -1.19 -3.73 4.45
N ASN A 141 -1.20 -3.80 5.79
CA ASN A 141 -1.11 -2.66 6.69
C ASN A 141 0.03 -2.83 7.71
N PRO A 142 1.31 -2.74 7.29
CA PRO A 142 2.44 -2.75 8.21
C PRO A 142 2.52 -1.42 8.95
N HIS A 143 2.16 -1.40 10.24
CA HIS A 143 2.08 -0.17 11.05
C HIS A 143 3.41 0.28 11.64
N HIS A 144 4.48 -0.50 11.48
CA HIS A 144 5.82 -0.22 12.00
C HIS A 144 6.71 0.57 11.03
N ASN A 145 6.38 0.58 9.73
CA ASN A 145 7.22 1.21 8.69
C ASN A 145 6.62 2.55 8.23
N ALA A 146 7.16 3.65 8.74
CA ALA A 146 6.67 4.99 8.48
C ALA A 146 6.82 5.41 7.00
N THR A 147 7.84 4.95 6.30
CA THR A 147 8.04 5.28 4.87
C THR A 147 7.03 4.58 3.97
N TYR A 148 6.62 3.35 4.32
CA TYR A 148 5.50 2.68 3.66
C TYR A 148 4.20 3.48 3.84
N VAL A 149 3.91 3.90 5.06
CA VAL A 149 2.74 4.73 5.37
C VAL A 149 2.78 6.05 4.59
N ALA A 150 3.94 6.69 4.53
CA ALA A 150 4.14 7.98 3.87
C ALA A 150 3.91 7.93 2.35
N ALA A 151 4.25 6.82 1.69
CA ALA A 151 4.05 6.67 0.26
C ALA A 151 2.59 6.35 -0.13
N ARG A 152 1.79 5.83 0.81
CA ARG A 152 0.42 5.32 0.56
C ARG A 152 -0.54 6.35 -0.06
N PRO A 153 -0.63 7.62 0.37
CA PRO A 153 -1.57 8.57 -0.23
C PRO A 153 -1.30 8.78 -1.71
N PHE A 154 -0.03 8.84 -2.08
CA PHE A 154 0.41 9.00 -3.47
C PHE A 154 0.16 7.72 -4.29
N ALA A 155 0.40 6.55 -3.71
CA ALA A 155 0.09 5.27 -4.33
C ALA A 155 -1.40 5.14 -4.66
N ILE A 156 -2.29 5.56 -3.73
CA ILE A 156 -3.74 5.53 -3.95
C ILE A 156 -4.13 6.44 -5.12
N VAL A 157 -3.60 7.67 -5.16
CA VAL A 157 -3.88 8.58 -6.27
C VAL A 157 -3.35 8.02 -7.59
N ALA A 158 -2.10 7.53 -7.63
CA ALA A 158 -1.50 6.97 -8.83
C ALA A 158 -2.31 5.77 -9.37
N PHE A 159 -2.72 4.84 -8.50
CA PHE A 159 -3.52 3.68 -8.89
C PHE A 159 -4.85 4.07 -9.56
N PHE A 160 -5.62 4.92 -8.90
CA PHE A 160 -6.93 5.31 -9.42
C PHE A 160 -6.85 6.26 -10.61
N SER A 161 -5.85 7.16 -10.65
CA SER A 161 -5.65 8.05 -11.81
C SER A 161 -5.21 7.27 -13.05
N PHE A 162 -4.35 6.29 -12.91
CA PHE A 162 -4.00 5.38 -14.00
C PHE A 162 -5.23 4.63 -14.54
N CYS A 163 -6.03 4.04 -13.66
CA CYS A 163 -7.27 3.40 -14.09
C CYS A 163 -8.23 4.39 -14.78
N SER A 164 -8.34 5.61 -14.26
CA SER A 164 -9.18 6.65 -14.86
C SER A 164 -8.69 7.05 -16.26
N LEU A 165 -7.38 7.20 -16.45
CA LEU A 165 -6.80 7.51 -17.76
C LEU A 165 -7.11 6.44 -18.81
N LEU A 166 -7.12 5.17 -18.39
CA LEU A 166 -7.39 4.05 -19.28
C LEU A 166 -8.88 3.78 -19.53
N GLU A 167 -9.78 4.25 -18.64
CA GLU A 167 -11.24 4.11 -18.76
C GLU A 167 -11.87 5.23 -19.62
N LYS A 168 -11.21 6.38 -19.76
CA LYS A 168 -11.71 7.51 -20.52
C LYS A 168 -11.49 7.33 -22.02
N GLU A 169 -12.51 7.66 -22.80
CA GLU A 169 -12.38 7.80 -24.24
C GLU A 169 -11.68 9.11 -24.61
N ASN A 170 -11.07 9.15 -25.80
CA ASN A 170 -10.27 10.27 -26.29
C ASN A 170 -10.97 11.64 -26.13
N GLY A 171 -10.39 12.52 -25.31
CA GLY A 171 -10.78 13.95 -25.24
C GLY A 171 -11.27 14.47 -23.89
N GLU A 172 -11.65 13.62 -22.94
CA GLU A 172 -12.18 14.08 -21.64
C GLU A 172 -11.08 14.26 -20.59
N ASN A 173 -10.69 15.51 -20.27
CA ASN A 173 -9.81 15.88 -19.14
C ASN A 173 -8.55 15.05 -18.95
N THR A 174 -7.99 14.52 -20.03
CA THR A 174 -6.86 13.59 -20.01
C THR A 174 -5.58 14.24 -19.46
N LEU A 175 -5.35 15.54 -19.73
CA LEU A 175 -4.15 16.24 -19.25
C LEU A 175 -4.12 16.35 -17.72
N LYS A 176 -5.25 16.70 -17.09
CA LYS A 176 -5.34 16.78 -15.62
C LYS A 176 -5.08 15.43 -14.97
N ASP A 177 -5.69 14.37 -15.48
CA ASP A 177 -5.50 13.02 -14.95
C ASP A 177 -4.06 12.51 -15.21
N ALA A 178 -3.49 12.84 -16.37
CA ALA A 178 -2.11 12.52 -16.70
C ALA A 178 -1.12 13.22 -15.76
N LEU A 179 -1.31 14.52 -15.50
CA LEU A 179 -0.48 15.27 -14.54
C LEU A 179 -0.66 14.76 -13.12
N LEU A 180 -1.89 14.45 -12.71
CA LEU A 180 -2.17 13.89 -11.39
C LEU A 180 -1.51 12.51 -11.21
N PHE A 181 -1.58 11.66 -12.23
CA PHE A 181 -0.90 10.37 -12.27
C PHE A 181 0.61 10.53 -12.19
N ALA A 182 1.22 11.34 -13.06
CA ALA A 182 2.66 11.55 -13.10
C ALA A 182 3.19 12.11 -11.78
N ALA A 183 2.55 13.17 -11.25
CA ALA A 183 2.94 13.79 -9.99
C ALA A 183 2.80 12.82 -8.80
N SER A 184 1.69 12.08 -8.72
CA SER A 184 1.49 11.14 -7.62
C SER A 184 2.46 9.96 -7.67
N LEU A 185 2.78 9.43 -8.86
CA LEU A 185 3.76 8.35 -8.99
C LEU A 185 5.16 8.83 -8.62
N PHE A 186 5.55 10.03 -9.04
CA PHE A 186 6.82 10.66 -8.67
C PHE A 186 6.93 10.91 -7.16
N LEU A 187 5.91 11.51 -6.53
CA LEU A 187 5.88 11.74 -5.08
C LEU A 187 5.89 10.42 -4.28
N CYS A 188 5.22 9.38 -4.80
CA CYS A 188 5.30 8.05 -4.23
C CYS A 188 6.74 7.52 -4.24
N THR A 189 7.48 7.71 -5.36
CA THR A 189 8.89 7.33 -5.48
C THR A 189 9.76 8.10 -4.49
N ALA A 190 9.49 9.40 -4.32
CA ALA A 190 10.19 10.25 -3.37
C ALA A 190 9.87 9.92 -1.90
N ALA A 191 8.76 9.23 -1.62
CA ALA A 191 8.40 8.75 -0.29
C ALA A 191 8.90 7.32 -0.01
N LYS A 192 8.75 6.40 -0.97
CA LYS A 192 9.30 5.03 -0.99
C LYS A 192 9.11 4.40 -2.38
N PRO A 193 10.15 3.88 -3.03
CA PRO A 193 10.07 3.37 -4.42
C PRO A 193 9.32 2.04 -4.56
N SER A 194 8.92 1.40 -3.48
CA SER A 194 8.36 0.03 -3.50
C SER A 194 7.04 -0.08 -4.30
N TYR A 195 6.14 0.90 -4.19
CA TYR A 195 4.92 0.91 -5.01
C TYR A 195 5.20 1.23 -6.48
N PRO A 196 5.98 2.28 -6.84
CA PRO A 196 6.34 2.52 -8.22
C PRO A 196 7.00 1.33 -8.91
N LEU A 197 7.81 0.56 -8.22
CA LEU A 197 8.44 -0.64 -8.78
C LEU A 197 7.40 -1.65 -9.29
N ILE A 198 6.48 -2.07 -8.43
CA ILE A 198 5.40 -3.00 -8.82
C ILE A 198 4.44 -2.38 -9.83
N PHE A 199 4.22 -1.05 -9.73
CA PHE A 199 3.36 -0.36 -10.68
C PHE A 199 3.95 -0.39 -12.09
N LEU A 200 5.25 -0.11 -12.24
CA LEU A 200 5.93 -0.13 -13.54
C LEU A 200 5.90 -1.52 -14.17
N SER A 201 6.12 -2.58 -13.38
CA SER A 201 6.03 -3.96 -13.85
C SER A 201 4.62 -4.32 -14.32
N ALA A 202 3.61 -4.06 -13.49
CA ALA A 202 2.22 -4.38 -13.81
C ALA A 202 1.65 -3.46 -14.90
N GLY A 203 1.89 -2.16 -14.80
CA GLY A 203 1.41 -1.15 -15.75
C GLY A 203 2.04 -1.31 -17.13
N GLY A 204 3.34 -1.58 -17.16
CA GLY A 204 4.06 -1.87 -18.42
C GLY A 204 3.55 -3.13 -19.09
N ALA A 205 3.35 -4.23 -18.34
CA ALA A 205 2.78 -5.47 -18.86
C ALA A 205 1.34 -5.26 -19.37
N TYR A 206 0.53 -4.48 -18.62
CA TYR A 206 -0.84 -4.19 -19.02
C TYR A 206 -0.89 -3.35 -20.30
N GLU A 207 -0.06 -2.30 -20.41
CA GLU A 207 -0.04 -1.44 -21.59
C GLU A 207 0.54 -2.17 -22.82
N PHE A 208 1.54 -3.01 -22.63
CA PHE A 208 2.04 -3.88 -23.69
C PHE A 208 0.93 -4.81 -24.21
N TYR A 209 0.17 -5.44 -23.32
CA TYR A 209 -1.00 -6.25 -23.71
C TYR A 209 -2.02 -5.43 -24.51
N ARG A 210 -2.32 -4.18 -24.07
CA ARG A 210 -3.24 -3.28 -24.80
C ARG A 210 -2.73 -2.93 -26.20
N LEU A 211 -1.44 -2.61 -26.32
CA LEU A 211 -0.81 -2.29 -27.61
C LEU A 211 -0.96 -3.47 -28.60
N VAL A 212 -0.62 -4.67 -28.18
CA VAL A 212 -0.72 -5.87 -29.02
C VAL A 212 -2.17 -6.17 -29.38
N LYS A 213 -3.08 -6.16 -28.39
CA LYS A 213 -4.51 -6.42 -28.59
C LYS A 213 -5.15 -5.43 -29.56
N ASN A 214 -4.79 -4.15 -29.48
CA ASN A 214 -5.33 -3.08 -30.32
C ASN A 214 -4.53 -2.88 -31.62
N LYS A 215 -3.60 -3.79 -31.94
CA LYS A 215 -2.75 -3.70 -33.14
C LYS A 215 -2.05 -2.33 -33.24
N PHE A 216 -1.54 -1.83 -32.10
CA PHE A 216 -0.83 -0.54 -31.94
C PHE A 216 -1.65 0.71 -32.29
N LYS A 217 -2.98 0.62 -32.40
CA LYS A 217 -3.82 1.80 -32.66
C LYS A 217 -3.81 2.82 -31.52
N ASN A 218 -3.53 2.38 -30.28
CA ASN A 218 -3.44 3.21 -29.08
C ASN A 218 -2.00 3.65 -28.74
N ILE A 219 -1.11 3.73 -29.72
CA ILE A 219 0.30 4.12 -29.50
C ILE A 219 0.44 5.52 -28.90
N LYS A 220 -0.43 6.47 -29.24
CA LYS A 220 -0.40 7.83 -28.68
C LYS A 220 -0.68 7.82 -27.18
N GLU A 221 -1.63 7.01 -26.72
CA GLU A 221 -1.94 6.83 -25.29
C GLU A 221 -0.75 6.20 -24.56
N ALA A 222 -0.14 5.16 -25.14
CA ALA A 222 1.03 4.51 -24.57
C ALA A 222 2.22 5.48 -24.45
N VAL A 223 2.47 6.31 -25.45
CA VAL A 223 3.51 7.36 -25.40
C VAL A 223 3.18 8.38 -24.30
N THR A 224 1.93 8.81 -24.17
CA THR A 224 1.50 9.71 -23.09
C THR A 224 1.78 9.10 -21.72
N LEU A 225 1.43 7.83 -21.51
CA LEU A 225 1.73 7.12 -20.27
C LEU A 225 3.24 7.01 -20.02
N LEU A 226 4.02 6.69 -21.05
CA LEU A 226 5.47 6.64 -20.96
C LEU A 226 6.05 8.00 -20.52
N VAL A 227 5.58 9.10 -21.10
CA VAL A 227 5.99 10.47 -20.68
C VAL A 227 5.62 10.73 -19.21
N CYS A 228 4.44 10.29 -18.76
CA CYS A 228 4.02 10.43 -17.37
C CYS A 228 4.91 9.66 -16.39
N VAL A 229 5.40 8.48 -16.76
CA VAL A 229 6.26 7.67 -15.87
C VAL A 229 7.74 8.01 -15.97
N LEU A 230 8.18 8.73 -17.01
CA LEU A 230 9.57 9.04 -17.25
C LEU A 230 10.27 9.74 -16.05
N PRO A 231 9.69 10.76 -15.38
CA PRO A 231 10.31 11.37 -14.21
C PRO A 231 10.57 10.36 -13.08
N THR A 232 9.62 9.45 -12.86
CA THR A 232 9.74 8.36 -11.89
C THR A 232 10.88 7.41 -12.26
N LEU A 233 10.96 6.98 -13.52
CA LEU A 233 12.03 6.11 -14.00
C LEU A 233 13.42 6.75 -13.82
N VAL A 234 13.58 8.01 -14.23
CA VAL A 234 14.84 8.76 -14.07
C VAL A 234 15.22 8.83 -12.58
N TYR A 235 14.25 9.12 -11.72
CA TYR A 235 14.52 9.22 -10.29
C TYR A 235 14.85 7.85 -9.66
N MET A 236 14.21 6.76 -10.08
CA MET A 236 14.55 5.40 -9.62
C MET A 236 15.95 4.97 -10.08
N VAL A 237 16.38 5.34 -11.28
CA VAL A 237 17.77 5.09 -11.74
C VAL A 237 18.76 5.84 -10.85
N TYR A 238 18.49 7.11 -10.51
CA TYR A 238 19.29 7.86 -9.54
C TYR A 238 19.30 7.17 -8.17
N GLN A 239 18.14 6.78 -7.62
CA GLN A 239 18.06 6.08 -6.34
C GLN A 239 18.89 4.79 -6.34
N LYS A 240 18.85 4.02 -7.43
CA LYS A 240 19.66 2.81 -7.58
C LYS A 240 21.16 3.13 -7.48
N SER A 241 21.64 4.19 -8.13
CA SER A 241 23.05 4.56 -8.12
C SER A 241 23.55 5.04 -6.75
N VAL A 242 22.64 5.44 -5.86
CA VAL A 242 22.97 5.89 -4.50
C VAL A 242 22.93 4.74 -3.49
N VAL A 243 22.00 3.80 -3.67
CA VAL A 243 21.75 2.71 -2.70
C VAL A 243 22.63 1.48 -2.93
N PHE A 244 22.91 1.14 -4.20
CA PHE A 244 23.73 -0.03 -4.50
C PHE A 244 25.18 0.41 -4.77
N ASP A 245 26.08 -0.07 -3.90
CA ASP A 245 27.51 -0.03 -4.14
C ASP A 245 27.92 -1.09 -5.19
N GLU A 246 29.22 -1.16 -5.50
CA GLU A 246 29.76 -2.11 -6.50
C GLU A 246 29.55 -3.60 -6.09
N THR A 247 29.29 -3.88 -4.81
CA THR A 247 29.11 -5.24 -4.26
C THR A 247 27.64 -5.65 -4.19
N GLY A 248 26.72 -4.68 -4.27
CA GLY A 248 25.29 -4.89 -4.21
C GLY A 248 24.72 -5.38 -5.54
N GLY A 249 23.48 -5.85 -5.53
CA GLY A 249 22.77 -6.24 -6.74
C GLY A 249 21.50 -7.02 -6.46
N ILE A 250 20.79 -7.37 -7.54
CA ILE A 250 19.56 -8.17 -7.44
C ILE A 250 19.90 -9.62 -7.78
N GLY A 251 19.41 -10.54 -6.95
CA GLY A 251 19.47 -11.98 -7.15
C GLY A 251 18.11 -12.58 -7.43
N PHE A 252 18.09 -13.78 -7.99
CA PHE A 252 16.89 -14.56 -8.25
C PHE A 252 16.95 -15.86 -7.44
N CYS A 253 15.92 -16.13 -6.65
CA CYS A 253 15.74 -17.39 -5.92
C CYS A 253 14.29 -17.53 -5.45
N LEU A 254 13.76 -18.74 -5.46
CA LEU A 254 12.40 -19.03 -5.02
C LEU A 254 12.25 -18.84 -3.51
N GLY A 255 11.51 -17.81 -3.10
CA GLY A 255 11.14 -17.54 -1.71
C GLY A 255 12.31 -17.37 -0.74
N ARG A 256 13.49 -16.93 -1.22
CA ARG A 256 14.69 -16.86 -0.38
C ARG A 256 14.49 -15.99 0.85
N VAL A 257 13.99 -14.76 0.67
CA VAL A 257 13.82 -13.80 1.78
C VAL A 257 12.66 -14.21 2.68
N TRP A 258 11.57 -14.70 2.10
CA TRP A 258 10.42 -15.14 2.89
C TRP A 258 10.74 -16.25 3.90
N ARG A 259 11.68 -17.15 3.56
CA ARG A 259 12.10 -18.23 4.45
C ARG A 259 12.83 -17.75 5.70
N TYR A 260 13.33 -16.53 5.75
CA TYR A 260 13.90 -15.96 6.97
C TYR A 260 12.83 -15.67 8.02
N TYR A 261 11.63 -15.33 7.57
CA TYR A 261 10.57 -14.84 8.44
C TYR A 261 9.45 -15.85 8.63
N GLN A 262 9.16 -16.65 7.61
CA GLN A 262 8.08 -17.63 7.66
C GLN A 262 8.23 -18.68 6.56
N ASP A 263 7.72 -19.90 6.84
CA ASP A 263 7.53 -20.91 5.80
C ASP A 263 6.60 -20.40 4.71
N CYS A 264 7.15 -20.13 3.54
CA CYS A 264 6.37 -19.71 2.38
C CYS A 264 5.72 -20.91 1.72
N THR A 265 4.57 -21.29 2.22
CA THR A 265 3.73 -22.32 1.61
C THR A 265 2.59 -21.66 0.81
N PRO A 266 2.00 -22.35 -0.18
CA PRO A 266 0.79 -21.87 -0.84
C PRO A 266 -0.33 -21.51 0.14
N LEU A 267 -0.40 -22.19 1.28
CA LEU A 267 -1.38 -21.94 2.33
C LEU A 267 -1.14 -20.58 3.01
N THR A 268 0.10 -20.17 3.25
CA THR A 268 0.39 -18.86 3.85
C THR A 268 0.04 -17.72 2.92
N VAL A 269 0.30 -17.86 1.62
CA VAL A 269 -0.15 -16.89 0.61
C VAL A 269 -1.68 -16.84 0.55
N LEU A 270 -2.34 -18.00 0.55
CA LEU A 270 -3.81 -18.09 0.57
C LEU A 270 -4.40 -17.39 1.80
N LYS A 271 -3.81 -17.55 2.98
CA LYS A 271 -4.21 -16.84 4.20
C LYS A 271 -4.10 -15.31 4.05
N GLY A 272 -3.13 -14.81 3.27
CA GLY A 272 -2.99 -13.39 2.98
C GLY A 272 -4.12 -12.83 2.11
N VAL A 273 -4.65 -13.61 1.17
CA VAL A 273 -5.58 -13.15 0.13
C VAL A 273 -6.87 -13.97 0.03
N ALA A 274 -7.27 -14.65 1.11
CA ALA A 274 -8.48 -15.49 1.11
C ALA A 274 -9.74 -14.70 0.75
N PHE A 275 -9.89 -13.47 1.24
CA PHE A 275 -11.02 -12.62 0.88
C PHE A 275 -11.02 -12.23 -0.61
N PRO A 276 -9.95 -11.67 -1.19
CA PRO A 276 -9.89 -11.43 -2.63
C PRO A 276 -10.18 -12.67 -3.48
N ILE A 277 -9.69 -13.84 -3.09
CA ILE A 277 -9.96 -15.10 -3.80
C ILE A 277 -11.45 -15.48 -3.67
N ALA A 278 -12.04 -15.35 -2.49
CA ALA A 278 -13.47 -15.59 -2.32
C ALA A 278 -14.29 -14.67 -3.24
N VAL A 279 -13.93 -13.36 -3.31
CA VAL A 279 -14.59 -12.42 -4.22
C VAL A 279 -14.39 -12.85 -5.68
N LEU A 280 -13.20 -13.27 -6.06
CA LEU A 280 -12.91 -13.74 -7.42
C LEU A 280 -13.76 -14.96 -7.80
N CYS A 281 -13.85 -15.95 -6.93
CA CYS A 281 -14.64 -17.16 -7.18
C CYS A 281 -16.12 -16.86 -7.46
N PHE A 282 -16.71 -15.93 -6.73
CA PHE A 282 -18.12 -15.54 -6.92
C PHE A 282 -18.32 -14.47 -8.00
N ASN A 283 -17.28 -13.73 -8.41
CA ASN A 283 -17.38 -12.57 -9.29
C ASN A 283 -16.35 -12.60 -10.44
N TYR A 284 -15.90 -13.78 -10.89
CA TYR A 284 -14.82 -13.89 -11.89
C TYR A 284 -15.10 -13.13 -13.19
N ARG A 285 -16.37 -13.00 -13.58
CA ARG A 285 -16.78 -12.24 -14.78
C ARG A 285 -16.49 -10.73 -14.65
N LYS A 286 -16.40 -10.21 -13.41
CA LYS A 286 -16.07 -8.81 -13.16
C LYS A 286 -14.62 -8.46 -13.54
N LEU A 287 -13.70 -9.44 -13.69
CA LEU A 287 -12.36 -9.21 -14.24
C LEU A 287 -12.38 -8.58 -15.63
N SER A 288 -13.30 -9.01 -16.51
CA SER A 288 -13.45 -8.42 -17.84
C SER A 288 -14.19 -7.08 -17.85
N GLN A 289 -15.02 -6.82 -16.85
CA GLN A 289 -15.91 -5.65 -16.78
C GLN A 289 -15.32 -4.48 -16.00
N SER A 290 -14.39 -4.71 -15.07
CA SER A 290 -13.80 -3.68 -14.21
C SER A 290 -12.29 -3.60 -14.41
N LEU A 291 -11.81 -2.47 -14.92
CA LEU A 291 -10.38 -2.21 -15.07
C LEU A 291 -9.70 -2.18 -13.69
N VAL A 292 -10.28 -1.50 -12.72
CA VAL A 292 -9.75 -1.41 -11.34
C VAL A 292 -9.51 -2.81 -10.76
N TYR A 293 -10.48 -3.72 -10.93
CA TYR A 293 -10.37 -5.08 -10.40
C TYR A 293 -9.32 -5.92 -11.15
N ARG A 294 -9.33 -5.85 -12.49
CA ARG A 294 -8.34 -6.55 -13.32
C ARG A 294 -6.92 -6.06 -13.07
N PHE A 295 -6.74 -4.74 -12.99
CA PHE A 295 -5.42 -4.16 -12.74
C PHE A 295 -4.91 -4.45 -11.32
N ALA A 296 -5.78 -4.46 -10.31
CA ALA A 296 -5.41 -4.86 -8.95
C ALA A 296 -4.91 -6.31 -8.88
N TRP A 297 -5.55 -7.26 -9.60
CA TRP A 297 -5.07 -8.64 -9.71
C TRP A 297 -3.72 -8.73 -10.42
N LEU A 298 -3.56 -8.00 -11.53
CA LEU A 298 -2.28 -7.98 -12.25
C LEU A 298 -1.16 -7.40 -11.38
N GLN A 299 -1.45 -6.31 -10.67
CA GLN A 299 -0.49 -5.66 -9.77
C GLN A 299 -0.12 -6.58 -8.60
N PHE A 300 -1.10 -7.29 -8.03
CA PHE A 300 -0.82 -8.30 -7.01
C PHE A 300 0.06 -9.43 -7.55
N ALA A 301 -0.23 -9.96 -8.74
CA ALA A 301 0.58 -11.01 -9.35
C ALA A 301 2.03 -10.54 -9.61
N ALA A 302 2.21 -9.33 -10.15
CA ALA A 302 3.53 -8.75 -10.37
C ALA A 302 4.29 -8.58 -9.04
N SER A 303 3.64 -8.00 -8.03
CA SER A 303 4.23 -7.79 -6.72
C SER A 303 4.58 -9.09 -5.98
N PHE A 304 3.75 -10.12 -6.15
CA PHE A 304 4.06 -11.47 -5.65
C PHE A 304 5.31 -12.02 -6.33
N CYS A 305 5.40 -11.92 -7.66
CA CYS A 305 6.57 -12.38 -8.39
C CYS A 305 7.84 -11.64 -7.95
N GLU A 306 7.78 -10.32 -7.81
CA GLU A 306 8.93 -9.52 -7.33
C GLU A 306 9.35 -9.96 -5.93
N ALA A 307 8.43 -10.05 -4.98
CA ALA A 307 8.73 -10.41 -3.60
C ALA A 307 9.18 -11.86 -3.43
N TYR A 308 8.69 -12.77 -4.28
CA TYR A 308 8.98 -14.20 -4.16
C TYR A 308 10.25 -14.62 -4.91
N PHE A 309 10.53 -13.99 -6.06
CA PHE A 309 11.65 -14.38 -6.90
C PHE A 309 12.88 -13.51 -6.75
N LEU A 310 12.73 -12.24 -6.35
CA LEU A 310 13.83 -11.28 -6.28
C LEU A 310 14.30 -11.08 -4.83
N TYR A 311 15.61 -10.87 -4.69
CA TYR A 311 16.22 -10.47 -3.42
C TYR A 311 17.41 -9.56 -3.67
N GLU A 312 17.71 -8.71 -2.70
CA GLU A 312 18.93 -7.91 -2.69
C GLU A 312 20.11 -8.76 -2.22
N LYS A 313 21.24 -8.69 -2.93
CA LYS A 313 22.47 -9.36 -2.54
C LYS A 313 23.19 -8.58 -1.44
N GLY A 314 23.96 -9.27 -0.61
CA GLY A 314 24.77 -8.65 0.44
C GLY A 314 23.97 -8.30 1.69
N TYR A 315 24.39 -7.24 2.37
CA TYR A 315 23.85 -6.81 3.67
C TYR A 315 22.33 -6.54 3.67
N HIS A 316 21.79 -6.04 2.54
CA HIS A 316 20.39 -5.69 2.43
C HIS A 316 19.43 -6.87 2.20
N MET A 317 19.93 -8.10 2.12
CA MET A 317 19.11 -9.26 1.77
C MET A 317 17.97 -9.50 2.77
N GLU A 318 18.22 -9.27 4.06
CA GLU A 318 17.24 -9.48 5.13
C GLU A 318 16.28 -8.30 5.31
N HIS A 319 16.51 -7.16 4.63
CA HIS A 319 15.67 -5.96 4.77
C HIS A 319 14.29 -6.07 4.08
N PHE A 320 14.03 -7.14 3.36
CA PHE A 320 12.74 -7.47 2.79
C PHE A 320 12.20 -6.44 1.77
N ASN A 321 13.09 -5.69 1.12
CA ASN A 321 12.73 -4.51 0.34
C ASN A 321 11.76 -4.77 -0.81
N PHE A 322 11.86 -5.91 -1.53
CA PHE A 322 10.90 -6.27 -2.59
C PHE A 322 9.50 -6.63 -2.05
N SER A 323 9.39 -7.02 -0.79
CA SER A 323 8.09 -7.38 -0.21
C SER A 323 7.23 -6.18 0.17
N TRP A 324 7.83 -4.99 0.32
CA TRP A 324 7.05 -3.77 0.53
C TRP A 324 6.11 -3.47 -0.65
N GLY A 325 6.54 -3.79 -1.87
CA GLY A 325 5.67 -3.75 -3.06
C GLY A 325 4.51 -4.73 -2.96
N TYR A 326 4.75 -5.94 -2.47
CA TYR A 326 3.73 -6.97 -2.30
C TYR A 326 2.61 -6.54 -1.35
N TYR A 327 2.93 -5.85 -0.27
CA TYR A 327 1.90 -5.32 0.65
C TYR A 327 1.02 -4.26 -0.01
N TYR A 328 1.57 -3.42 -0.89
CA TYR A 328 0.76 -2.53 -1.73
C TYR A 328 -0.13 -3.30 -2.71
N GLY A 329 0.41 -4.33 -3.35
CA GLY A 329 -0.37 -5.20 -4.23
C GLY A 329 -1.57 -5.82 -3.52
N MET A 330 -1.36 -6.34 -2.30
CA MET A 330 -2.44 -6.83 -1.42
C MET A 330 -3.43 -5.73 -1.07
N PHE A 331 -2.96 -4.55 -0.65
CA PHE A 331 -3.83 -3.44 -0.25
C PHE A 331 -4.80 -3.06 -1.37
N PHE A 332 -4.30 -2.83 -2.59
CA PHE A 332 -5.15 -2.51 -3.73
C PHE A 332 -6.06 -3.66 -4.15
N LEU A 333 -5.61 -4.89 -3.97
CA LEU A 333 -6.44 -6.06 -4.23
C LEU A 333 -7.63 -6.15 -3.26
N PHE A 334 -7.42 -5.86 -1.97
CA PHE A 334 -8.51 -5.76 -0.98
C PHE A 334 -9.48 -4.63 -1.34
N VAL A 335 -8.97 -3.43 -1.65
CA VAL A 335 -9.79 -2.28 -2.07
C VAL A 335 -10.65 -2.61 -3.29
N ALA A 336 -10.05 -3.16 -4.33
CA ALA A 336 -10.77 -3.52 -5.56
C ALA A 336 -11.81 -4.63 -5.32
N SER A 337 -11.48 -5.62 -4.49
CA SER A 337 -12.39 -6.71 -4.12
C SER A 337 -13.60 -6.21 -3.33
N VAL A 338 -13.40 -5.28 -2.40
CA VAL A 338 -14.50 -4.63 -1.68
C VAL A 338 -15.42 -3.86 -2.64
N ILE A 339 -14.86 -3.10 -3.58
CA ILE A 339 -15.65 -2.37 -4.58
C ILE A 339 -16.49 -3.35 -5.42
N VAL A 340 -15.92 -4.47 -5.83
CA VAL A 340 -16.64 -5.51 -6.59
C VAL A 340 -17.72 -6.17 -5.74
N LEU A 341 -17.42 -6.52 -4.49
CA LEU A 341 -18.39 -7.17 -3.60
C LEU A 341 -19.61 -6.30 -3.34
N VAL A 342 -19.40 -5.01 -3.03
CA VAL A 342 -20.51 -4.05 -2.81
C VAL A 342 -21.39 -3.91 -4.04
N ARG A 343 -20.77 -3.85 -5.23
CA ARG A 343 -21.48 -3.73 -6.53
C ARG A 343 -22.00 -5.04 -7.11
N SER A 344 -21.75 -6.16 -6.44
CA SER A 344 -22.14 -7.46 -6.98
C SER A 344 -23.64 -7.69 -6.90
N ASP A 345 -24.19 -8.38 -7.88
CA ASP A 345 -25.58 -8.84 -7.94
C ASP A 345 -25.73 -10.28 -7.42
N ASN A 346 -24.76 -10.75 -6.64
CA ASN A 346 -24.74 -12.10 -6.09
C ASN A 346 -25.91 -12.35 -5.13
N LYS A 347 -26.33 -13.61 -5.05
CA LYS A 347 -27.30 -14.05 -4.03
C LYS A 347 -26.84 -13.65 -2.62
N LYS A 348 -27.80 -13.38 -1.72
CA LYS A 348 -27.53 -12.96 -0.33
C LYS A 348 -26.58 -13.93 0.39
N SER A 349 -26.75 -15.23 0.20
CA SER A 349 -25.86 -16.25 0.81
C SER A 349 -24.39 -16.11 0.35
N ALA A 350 -24.16 -15.89 -0.94
CA ALA A 350 -22.83 -15.68 -1.48
C ALA A 350 -22.18 -14.38 -0.94
N LYS A 351 -22.97 -13.30 -0.80
CA LYS A 351 -22.48 -12.05 -0.17
C LYS A 351 -22.13 -12.27 1.29
N ILE A 352 -22.94 -13.01 2.05
CA ILE A 352 -22.67 -13.33 3.45
C ILE A 352 -21.32 -14.06 3.60
N VAL A 353 -21.05 -15.07 2.75
CA VAL A 353 -19.78 -15.80 2.79
C VAL A 353 -18.60 -14.85 2.53
N GLN A 354 -18.68 -14.01 1.49
CA GLN A 354 -17.61 -13.07 1.16
C GLN A 354 -17.38 -12.04 2.28
N TRP A 355 -18.45 -11.51 2.88
CA TRP A 355 -18.34 -10.59 4.03
C TRP A 355 -17.82 -11.28 5.28
N ALA A 356 -18.16 -12.56 5.52
CA ALA A 356 -17.61 -13.31 6.63
C ALA A 356 -16.09 -13.51 6.51
N VAL A 357 -15.60 -13.82 5.29
CA VAL A 357 -14.14 -13.91 5.05
C VAL A 357 -13.46 -12.54 5.20
N TYR A 358 -14.09 -11.45 4.71
CA TYR A 358 -13.59 -10.10 4.96
C TYR A 358 -13.52 -9.78 6.45
N GLY A 359 -14.60 -10.10 7.20
CA GLY A 359 -14.68 -9.90 8.64
C GLY A 359 -13.59 -10.67 9.41
N ALA A 360 -13.24 -11.88 8.96
CA ALA A 360 -12.14 -12.65 9.54
C ALA A 360 -10.77 -11.95 9.32
N HIS A 361 -10.51 -11.43 8.11
CA HIS A 361 -9.31 -10.61 7.85
C HIS A 361 -9.26 -9.34 8.68
N LEU A 362 -10.41 -8.68 8.84
CA LEU A 362 -10.53 -7.48 9.66
C LEU A 362 -10.29 -7.79 11.14
N LEU A 363 -10.88 -8.88 11.67
CA LEU A 363 -10.67 -9.32 13.05
C LEU A 363 -9.18 -9.62 13.30
N CYS A 364 -8.55 -10.40 12.43
CA CYS A 364 -7.11 -10.67 12.52
C CYS A 364 -6.30 -9.35 12.50
N GLY A 365 -6.66 -8.42 11.64
CA GLY A 365 -5.97 -7.13 11.56
C GLY A 365 -6.18 -6.25 12.81
N ILE A 366 -7.37 -6.25 13.39
CA ILE A 366 -7.63 -5.55 14.67
C ILE A 366 -6.83 -6.18 15.81
N LEU A 367 -6.76 -7.51 15.89
CA LEU A 367 -5.95 -8.20 16.90
C LEU A 367 -4.45 -7.90 16.72
N TYR A 368 -3.97 -7.89 15.49
CA TYR A 368 -2.60 -7.47 15.18
C TYR A 368 -2.34 -6.02 15.59
N PHE A 369 -3.21 -5.12 15.18
CA PHE A 369 -3.11 -3.70 15.56
C PHE A 369 -3.13 -3.52 17.07
N ALA A 370 -4.03 -4.21 17.77
CA ALA A 370 -4.12 -4.15 19.23
C ALA A 370 -2.83 -4.61 19.91
N LYS A 371 -2.18 -5.70 19.40
CA LYS A 371 -0.87 -6.17 19.90
C LYS A 371 0.18 -5.05 19.83
N ILE A 372 0.31 -4.41 18.67
CA ILE A 372 1.27 -3.30 18.47
C ILE A 372 0.88 -2.08 19.33
N PHE A 373 -0.41 -1.77 19.41
CA PHE A 373 -0.94 -0.60 20.11
C PHE A 373 -0.68 -0.64 21.62
N VAL A 374 -0.61 -1.83 22.22
CA VAL A 374 -0.25 -2.01 23.64
C VAL A 374 1.25 -2.20 23.87
N GLY A 375 2.08 -2.03 22.85
CA GLY A 375 3.53 -2.09 22.95
C GLY A 375 4.14 -3.46 22.68
N GLY A 376 3.37 -4.40 22.11
CA GLY A 376 3.91 -5.66 21.59
C GLY A 376 4.77 -5.45 20.33
N ASP A 377 5.53 -6.50 19.98
CA ASP A 377 6.30 -6.53 18.74
C ASP A 377 5.40 -6.56 17.50
N TYR A 378 5.97 -6.26 16.33
CA TYR A 378 5.27 -6.26 15.06
C TYR A 378 5.43 -7.57 14.27
N PHE A 379 6.10 -8.56 14.86
CA PHE A 379 6.27 -9.89 14.28
C PHE A 379 5.13 -10.82 14.65
#